data_748646f51a656422a72960eec76512e4
#
_entry.id   748646f51a656422a72960eec76512e4
#
_cell.length_a   1.000
_cell.length_b   1.000
_cell.length_c   1.000
_cell.angle_alpha   90.00
_cell.angle_beta   90.00
_cell.angle_gamma   90.00
#
_symmetry.space_group_name_H-M   'P 1'
#
loop_
_entity.id
_entity.type
_entity.pdbx_description
1 polymer ?
#
loop_
_entity_poly.entity_id
_entity_poly.type
_entity_poly.pdbx_seq_one_letter_code
_entity_poly.pdbx_strand_id
1 'polypeptide(L)'
;MSTPGPTRRTPQRAEPPARLLLPGEYRAPEPTQENAWDVANSGQHTFVQASGLGPFPTADMVDALHRVRGELGDPHLPFLPELPHRGWRATTLARTIATFDGLHAEGASYGWRLTHTGTASRESALAYATYESDINALADVVGQENSRGGRSNGNASGGEPIFKIQLTGVYTLAASIYLPSGERAISDPGATRDIRESLLAGLCERLETLRQALDTPDGRIAVQLNEPDLHRIIAGSIPTVSGFRRIRSIPAPTVMEGLRACAEAITDCGASPVLNLLGNTLNGSHIPAATGQKGLNLLELAQTIGGEDTPAALMIDPDAVSDTTMLVLPLSDPRRFEIVAALIDAGARVWLPAIGDTPVPHQVRAFWRVWGELGLGGSQLAHVVLTERAETAGNLSRDVAEATAAMARTAEAAQALAELSG
;
A
#
# COMPACT_ATOMS: atom_id res chain seq x y z
N MET A 1 -67.81 -34.00 -18.59
CA MET A 1 -66.87 -32.97 -18.15
C MET A 1 -66.21 -33.51 -16.88
N SER A 2 -65.02 -34.09 -17.03
CA SER A 2 -64.26 -34.75 -15.94
C SER A 2 -63.17 -33.80 -15.43
N THR A 3 -63.17 -33.50 -14.16
CA THR A 3 -62.14 -32.73 -13.46
C THR A 3 -60.90 -33.59 -13.19
N PRO A 4 -59.67 -33.10 -13.42
CA PRO A 4 -58.47 -33.86 -13.04
C PRO A 4 -58.17 -33.68 -11.55
N GLY A 5 -57.83 -34.77 -10.90
CA GLY A 5 -57.44 -34.84 -9.46
C GLY A 5 -56.00 -34.37 -9.21
N PRO A 6 -55.65 -34.12 -7.92
CA PRO A 6 -54.38 -33.50 -7.55
C PRO A 6 -53.20 -34.47 -7.66
N THR A 7 -52.13 -33.98 -8.31
CA THR A 7 -50.83 -34.67 -8.41
C THR A 7 -50.12 -34.72 -7.05
N ARG A 8 -49.81 -35.93 -6.62
CA ARG A 8 -48.96 -36.22 -5.44
C ARG A 8 -47.54 -35.70 -5.65
N ARG A 9 -47.10 -34.74 -4.83
CA ARG A 9 -45.69 -34.37 -4.71
C ARG A 9 -44.95 -35.47 -3.95
N THR A 10 -43.89 -35.99 -4.56
CA THR A 10 -42.90 -36.86 -3.92
C THR A 10 -42.12 -36.09 -2.87
N PRO A 11 -41.90 -36.61 -1.64
CA PRO A 11 -41.09 -35.93 -0.64
C PRO A 11 -39.62 -35.87 -1.09
N GLN A 12 -39.06 -34.67 -1.13
CA GLN A 12 -37.60 -34.48 -1.25
C GLN A 12 -36.91 -35.13 -0.06
N ARG A 13 -35.97 -35.99 -0.37
CA ARG A 13 -35.11 -36.66 0.60
C ARG A 13 -34.24 -35.56 1.25
N ALA A 14 -34.31 -35.40 2.57
CA ALA A 14 -33.48 -34.52 3.35
C ALA A 14 -32.01 -34.94 3.19
N GLU A 15 -31.15 -33.99 2.83
CA GLU A 15 -29.69 -34.18 2.83
C GLU A 15 -29.23 -34.52 4.26
N PRO A 16 -28.27 -35.46 4.43
CA PRO A 16 -27.70 -35.76 5.74
C PRO A 16 -26.90 -34.54 6.27
N PRO A 17 -26.89 -34.31 7.59
CA PRO A 17 -26.11 -33.20 8.16
C PRO A 17 -24.63 -33.32 7.82
N ALA A 18 -24.01 -32.19 7.49
CA ALA A 18 -22.60 -32.10 7.18
C ALA A 18 -21.74 -32.74 8.29
N ARG A 19 -20.97 -33.73 7.94
CA ARG A 19 -20.05 -34.43 8.84
C ARG A 19 -18.89 -33.51 9.19
N LEU A 20 -18.69 -33.23 10.47
CA LEU A 20 -17.45 -32.54 10.93
C LEU A 20 -16.24 -33.41 10.56
N LEU A 21 -15.39 -32.86 9.69
CA LEU A 21 -14.13 -33.50 9.30
C LEU A 21 -13.10 -33.35 10.41
N LEU A 22 -12.38 -34.44 10.71
CA LEU A 22 -11.29 -34.43 11.68
C LEU A 22 -10.07 -33.67 11.12
N PRO A 23 -9.20 -33.09 11.98
CA PRO A 23 -7.97 -32.42 11.54
C PRO A 23 -7.08 -33.40 10.72
N GLY A 24 -6.89 -33.10 9.44
CA GLY A 24 -6.15 -33.93 8.47
C GLY A 24 -6.96 -34.40 7.26
N GLU A 25 -8.29 -34.26 7.25
CA GLU A 25 -9.18 -34.66 6.15
C GLU A 25 -9.67 -33.50 5.28
N TYR A 26 -8.95 -32.38 5.24
CA TYR A 26 -9.34 -31.26 4.39
C TYR A 26 -9.15 -31.63 2.91
N ARG A 27 -10.25 -31.77 2.20
CA ARG A 27 -10.31 -31.86 0.74
C ARG A 27 -10.83 -30.50 0.25
N ALA A 28 -10.05 -29.83 -0.57
CA ALA A 28 -10.46 -28.58 -1.20
C ALA A 28 -11.85 -28.76 -1.87
N PRO A 29 -12.76 -27.81 -1.78
CA PRO A 29 -14.03 -27.88 -2.51
C PRO A 29 -13.74 -27.95 -4.00
N GLU A 30 -14.49 -28.81 -4.73
CA GLU A 30 -14.39 -28.89 -6.18
C GLU A 30 -14.86 -27.54 -6.78
N PRO A 31 -14.17 -27.01 -7.82
CA PRO A 31 -14.51 -25.73 -8.41
C PRO A 31 -15.92 -25.77 -8.98
N THR A 32 -16.76 -24.84 -8.56
CA THR A 32 -18.08 -24.62 -9.13
C THR A 32 -17.98 -23.98 -10.51
N GLN A 33 -18.92 -24.30 -11.41
CA GLN A 33 -18.96 -23.85 -12.81
C GLN A 33 -19.01 -22.32 -13.04
N GLU A 34 -19.06 -21.50 -11.97
CA GLU A 34 -19.10 -20.03 -12.04
C GLU A 34 -17.72 -19.39 -12.23
N ASN A 35 -16.62 -20.15 -12.12
CA ASN A 35 -15.24 -19.67 -12.31
C ASN A 35 -14.70 -19.92 -13.74
N ALA A 36 -15.57 -19.83 -14.76
CA ALA A 36 -15.19 -20.15 -16.12
C ALA A 36 -14.11 -19.25 -16.75
N TRP A 37 -13.83 -18.08 -16.19
CA TRP A 37 -12.70 -17.25 -16.62
C TRP A 37 -11.37 -17.61 -15.94
N ASP A 38 -11.38 -18.35 -14.82
CA ASP A 38 -10.19 -18.95 -14.22
C ASP A 38 -9.56 -20.02 -15.13
N VAL A 39 -10.36 -20.68 -15.97
CA VAL A 39 -9.90 -21.73 -16.88
C VAL A 39 -9.15 -21.16 -18.10
N ALA A 40 -9.41 -19.92 -18.49
CA ALA A 40 -8.75 -19.30 -19.64
C ALA A 40 -7.29 -18.87 -19.35
N ASN A 41 -6.90 -18.75 -18.07
CA ASN A 41 -5.56 -18.38 -17.61
C ASN A 41 -4.76 -19.55 -17.02
N SER A 42 -5.18 -20.80 -17.18
CA SER A 42 -4.58 -22.01 -16.60
C SER A 42 -3.18 -22.40 -17.10
N GLY A 43 -2.39 -21.44 -17.54
CA GLY A 43 -0.99 -21.59 -17.89
C GLY A 43 -0.06 -20.53 -17.27
N GLN A 44 -0.60 -19.57 -16.53
CA GLN A 44 0.20 -18.56 -15.82
C GLN A 44 0.34 -18.97 -14.37
N HIS A 45 1.58 -19.22 -13.93
CA HIS A 45 1.89 -19.40 -12.53
C HIS A 45 1.38 -18.18 -11.75
N THR A 46 0.58 -18.39 -10.71
CA THR A 46 0.12 -17.34 -9.82
C THR A 46 1.33 -16.79 -9.06
N PHE A 47 1.67 -15.53 -9.30
CA PHE A 47 2.75 -14.88 -8.56
C PHE A 47 2.15 -14.12 -7.38
N VAL A 48 2.67 -14.38 -6.19
CA VAL A 48 2.49 -13.49 -5.03
C VAL A 48 3.72 -12.61 -4.97
N GLN A 49 3.51 -11.29 -5.01
CA GLN A 49 4.63 -10.36 -4.90
C GLN A 49 4.98 -10.06 -3.44
N ALA A 50 6.25 -9.75 -3.21
CA ALA A 50 6.74 -9.18 -1.97
C ALA A 50 7.29 -7.78 -2.23
N SER A 51 7.19 -6.89 -1.24
CA SER A 51 7.83 -5.57 -1.24
C SER A 51 8.14 -5.14 0.19
N GLY A 52 8.83 -4.01 0.38
CA GLY A 52 9.04 -3.41 1.69
C GLY A 52 8.23 -2.14 1.87
N LEU A 53 8.15 -1.62 3.10
CA LEU A 53 7.39 -0.41 3.42
C LEU A 53 8.11 0.89 3.08
N GLY A 54 9.46 0.87 2.97
CA GLY A 54 10.28 2.02 2.59
C GLY A 54 11.47 2.28 3.50
N PRO A 55 11.31 2.43 4.82
CA PRO A 55 12.41 2.71 5.73
C PRO A 55 13.45 1.58 5.79
N PHE A 56 14.73 1.94 5.74
CA PHE A 56 15.83 0.99 5.87
C PHE A 56 16.92 1.55 6.82
N PRO A 57 17.41 0.77 7.80
CA PRO A 57 18.19 1.27 8.93
C PRO A 57 19.69 1.39 8.62
N THR A 58 20.05 2.14 7.58
CA THR A 58 21.46 2.48 7.26
C THR A 58 21.58 3.95 6.88
N ALA A 59 22.80 4.45 6.78
CA ALA A 59 23.10 5.75 6.18
C ALA A 59 23.70 5.63 4.77
N ASP A 60 24.02 4.41 4.32
CA ASP A 60 24.61 4.12 3.02
C ASP A 60 23.53 3.69 2.02
N MET A 61 23.30 4.53 0.99
CA MET A 61 22.27 4.27 -0.03
C MET A 61 22.66 3.14 -0.96
N VAL A 62 23.94 2.99 -1.29
CA VAL A 62 24.42 1.94 -2.19
C VAL A 62 24.28 0.56 -1.52
N ASP A 63 24.66 0.44 -0.24
CA ASP A 63 24.45 -0.80 0.54
C ASP A 63 22.95 -1.13 0.66
N ALA A 64 22.12 -0.14 0.96
CA ALA A 64 20.67 -0.32 1.04
C ALA A 64 20.07 -0.82 -0.28
N LEU A 65 20.44 -0.21 -1.40
CA LEU A 65 19.96 -0.59 -2.73
C LEU A 65 20.38 -2.02 -3.12
N HIS A 66 21.64 -2.39 -2.86
CA HIS A 66 22.10 -3.76 -3.12
C HIS A 66 21.30 -4.80 -2.31
N ARG A 67 20.97 -4.50 -1.06
CA ARG A 67 20.17 -5.40 -0.22
C ARG A 67 18.72 -5.48 -0.68
N VAL A 68 18.08 -4.32 -0.90
CA VAL A 68 16.68 -4.28 -1.36
C VAL A 68 16.53 -4.98 -2.71
N ARG A 69 17.40 -4.71 -3.67
CA ARG A 69 17.34 -5.34 -4.99
C ARG A 69 17.79 -6.80 -4.98
N GLY A 70 18.66 -7.18 -4.03
CA GLY A 70 19.08 -8.56 -3.84
C GLY A 70 17.96 -9.45 -3.28
N GLU A 71 17.24 -8.97 -2.27
CA GLU A 71 16.18 -9.75 -1.61
C GLU A 71 14.82 -9.65 -2.33
N LEU A 72 14.55 -8.51 -2.99
CA LEU A 72 13.29 -8.24 -3.69
C LEU A 72 13.46 -8.14 -5.21
N GLY A 73 14.36 -8.95 -5.79
CA GLY A 73 14.46 -9.09 -7.25
C GLY A 73 13.22 -9.77 -7.85
N ASP A 74 13.11 -9.75 -9.19
CA ASP A 74 12.00 -10.39 -9.93
C ASP A 74 11.68 -11.80 -9.39
N PRO A 75 10.42 -12.13 -9.07
CA PRO A 75 9.16 -11.44 -9.40
C PRO A 75 8.69 -10.41 -8.35
N HIS A 76 9.50 -10.12 -7.34
CA HIS A 76 9.16 -9.19 -6.28
C HIS A 76 9.38 -7.74 -6.69
N LEU A 77 8.94 -6.79 -5.86
CA LEU A 77 8.95 -5.38 -6.16
C LEU A 77 9.95 -4.64 -5.26
N PRO A 78 11.18 -4.38 -5.76
CA PRO A 78 12.16 -3.56 -5.06
C PRO A 78 11.70 -2.10 -4.98
N PHE A 79 12.29 -1.35 -4.05
CA PHE A 79 11.90 0.03 -3.79
C PHE A 79 13.11 0.93 -3.54
N LEU A 80 12.92 2.25 -3.65
CA LEU A 80 13.94 3.23 -3.28
C LEU A 80 13.93 3.39 -1.74
N PRO A 81 14.97 2.92 -1.02
CA PRO A 81 14.98 2.98 0.43
C PRO A 81 14.91 4.41 0.98
N GLU A 82 14.27 4.57 2.12
CA GLU A 82 14.32 5.75 2.95
C GLU A 82 15.33 5.52 4.07
N LEU A 83 16.27 6.44 4.24
CA LEU A 83 17.37 6.28 5.19
C LEU A 83 17.25 7.26 6.37
N PRO A 84 16.38 6.99 7.36
CA PRO A 84 16.11 7.91 8.45
C PRO A 84 17.35 8.21 9.30
N HIS A 85 18.36 7.34 9.31
CA HIS A 85 19.64 7.57 9.99
C HIS A 85 20.45 8.73 9.37
N ARG A 86 20.12 9.19 8.16
CA ARG A 86 20.70 10.39 7.53
C ARG A 86 20.09 11.69 8.02
N GLY A 87 19.10 11.61 8.92
CA GLY A 87 18.42 12.74 9.54
C GLY A 87 17.26 13.30 8.70
N TRP A 88 16.78 14.48 9.08
CA TRP A 88 15.53 15.08 8.59
C TRP A 88 15.40 15.20 7.06
N ARG A 89 16.50 15.43 6.33
CA ARG A 89 16.53 15.59 4.87
C ARG A 89 16.30 14.30 4.09
N ALA A 90 16.40 13.14 4.73
CA ALA A 90 16.19 11.83 4.13
C ALA A 90 14.90 11.16 4.60
N THR A 91 14.00 11.91 5.24
CA THR A 91 12.67 11.43 5.63
C THR A 91 11.72 11.43 4.43
N THR A 92 10.68 10.60 4.48
CA THR A 92 9.59 10.58 3.47
C THR A 92 9.02 11.97 3.24
N LEU A 93 8.80 12.73 4.34
CA LEU A 93 8.27 14.10 4.27
C LEU A 93 9.20 15.03 3.48
N ALA A 94 10.51 15.01 3.77
CA ALA A 94 11.48 15.84 3.06
C ALA A 94 11.60 15.46 1.58
N ARG A 95 11.58 14.14 1.27
CA ARG A 95 11.56 13.61 -0.10
C ARG A 95 10.32 14.06 -0.86
N THR A 96 9.16 14.06 -0.19
CA THR A 96 7.89 14.54 -0.77
C THR A 96 7.94 16.04 -1.06
N ILE A 97 8.46 16.85 -0.13
CA ILE A 97 8.64 18.30 -0.35
C ILE A 97 9.64 18.58 -1.49
N ALA A 98 10.68 17.74 -1.62
CA ALA A 98 11.64 17.84 -2.73
C ALA A 98 11.02 17.52 -4.10
N THR A 99 9.82 16.95 -4.14
CA THR A 99 9.07 16.66 -5.38
C THR A 99 8.17 17.85 -5.80
N PHE A 100 7.97 18.85 -4.95
CA PHE A 100 7.11 19.99 -5.28
C PHE A 100 7.59 20.76 -6.53
N ASP A 101 6.63 21.11 -7.37
CA ASP A 101 6.83 22.09 -8.45
C ASP A 101 6.03 23.38 -8.15
N GLY A 102 6.70 24.52 -8.25
CA GLY A 102 6.09 25.84 -8.06
C GLY A 102 5.72 26.20 -6.61
N LEU A 103 5.73 25.27 -5.68
CA LEU A 103 5.47 25.49 -4.26
C LEU A 103 6.76 25.29 -3.45
N HIS A 104 7.03 26.19 -2.50
CA HIS A 104 8.25 26.15 -1.71
C HIS A 104 7.96 26.02 -0.23
N ALA A 105 8.80 25.26 0.46
CA ALA A 105 8.79 25.11 1.91
C ALA A 105 10.17 25.39 2.50
N GLU A 106 10.22 25.72 3.78
CA GLU A 106 11.43 25.91 4.55
C GLU A 106 11.39 25.13 5.85
N GLY A 107 12.56 24.77 6.38
CA GLY A 107 12.67 24.16 7.70
C GLY A 107 12.53 25.22 8.80
N ALA A 108 11.53 25.05 9.66
CA ALA A 108 11.37 25.83 10.89
C ALA A 108 11.68 24.95 12.12
N SER A 109 11.83 25.58 13.28
CA SER A 109 12.13 24.84 14.54
C SER A 109 11.06 23.82 14.94
N TYR A 110 9.85 23.96 14.42
CA TYR A 110 8.69 23.11 14.69
C TYR A 110 8.29 22.19 13.51
N GLY A 111 9.06 22.21 12.40
CA GLY A 111 8.80 21.41 11.22
C GLY A 111 8.88 22.18 9.92
N TRP A 112 8.35 21.64 8.82
CA TRP A 112 8.30 22.29 7.53
C TRP A 112 7.19 23.33 7.45
N ARG A 113 7.48 24.48 6.83
CA ARG A 113 6.56 25.60 6.66
C ARG A 113 6.54 26.03 5.20
N LEU A 114 5.36 26.25 4.62
CA LEU A 114 5.19 26.85 3.30
C LEU A 114 5.70 28.29 3.30
N THR A 115 6.27 28.72 2.19
CA THR A 115 6.77 30.08 2.01
C THR A 115 6.07 30.79 0.85
N HIS A 116 5.99 32.12 0.93
CA HIS A 116 5.53 32.94 -0.19
C HIS A 116 6.68 33.40 -1.10
N THR A 117 7.91 33.01 -0.79
CA THR A 117 9.08 33.37 -1.59
C THR A 117 9.14 32.47 -2.83
N GLY A 118 9.30 33.06 -4.01
CA GLY A 118 9.41 32.33 -5.28
C GLY A 118 10.73 31.58 -5.47
N THR A 119 11.45 31.28 -4.37
CA THR A 119 12.74 30.60 -4.40
C THR A 119 12.79 29.51 -3.34
N ALA A 120 13.43 28.38 -3.68
CA ALA A 120 13.64 27.28 -2.73
C ALA A 120 14.48 27.73 -1.54
N SER A 121 14.08 27.32 -0.33
CA SER A 121 14.88 27.51 0.88
C SER A 121 16.13 26.64 0.85
N ARG A 122 17.09 26.95 1.73
CA ARG A 122 18.27 26.09 1.91
C ARG A 122 17.89 24.66 2.29
N GLU A 123 16.89 24.50 3.14
CA GLU A 123 16.42 23.21 3.61
C GLU A 123 15.78 22.40 2.47
N SER A 124 14.93 23.03 1.65
CA SER A 124 14.34 22.39 0.46
C SER A 124 15.42 22.01 -0.56
N ALA A 125 16.40 22.89 -0.79
CA ALA A 125 17.52 22.59 -1.69
C ALA A 125 18.36 21.41 -1.18
N LEU A 126 18.58 21.28 0.14
CA LEU A 126 19.29 20.13 0.73
C LEU A 126 18.47 18.84 0.65
N ALA A 127 17.14 18.90 0.84
CA ALA A 127 16.26 17.74 0.66
C ALA A 127 16.26 17.28 -0.80
N TYR A 128 16.14 18.21 -1.74
CA TYR A 128 16.23 17.95 -3.18
C TYR A 128 17.57 17.30 -3.55
N ALA A 129 18.71 17.90 -3.16
CA ALA A 129 20.03 17.37 -3.44
C ALA A 129 20.24 15.96 -2.82
N THR A 130 19.64 15.70 -1.65
CA THR A 130 19.67 14.36 -1.03
C THR A 130 18.90 13.36 -1.86
N TYR A 131 17.71 13.72 -2.34
CA TYR A 131 16.88 12.85 -3.17
C TYR A 131 17.53 12.57 -4.54
N GLU A 132 18.11 13.60 -5.19
CA GLU A 132 18.89 13.45 -6.42
C GLU A 132 20.09 12.51 -6.23
N SER A 133 20.80 12.65 -5.11
CA SER A 133 21.91 11.75 -4.77
C SER A 133 21.45 10.31 -4.60
N ASP A 134 20.25 10.08 -4.06
CA ASP A 134 19.66 8.74 -3.92
C ASP A 134 19.32 8.13 -5.29
N ILE A 135 18.79 8.92 -6.22
CA ILE A 135 18.49 8.49 -7.60
C ILE A 135 19.78 8.21 -8.38
N ASN A 136 20.81 9.04 -8.21
CA ASN A 136 22.11 8.81 -8.83
C ASN A 136 22.75 7.50 -8.32
N ALA A 137 22.67 7.24 -7.01
CA ALA A 137 23.13 5.97 -6.44
C ALA A 137 22.37 4.77 -7.02
N LEU A 138 21.05 4.91 -7.27
CA LEU A 138 20.26 3.89 -7.95
C LEU A 138 20.79 3.65 -9.38
N ALA A 139 21.05 4.70 -10.16
CA ALA A 139 21.60 4.59 -11.51
C ALA A 139 22.95 3.86 -11.52
N ASP A 140 23.84 4.20 -10.56
CA ASP A 140 25.15 3.55 -10.44
C ASP A 140 25.01 2.05 -10.12
N VAL A 141 24.12 1.67 -9.20
CA VAL A 141 23.87 0.27 -8.84
C VAL A 141 23.30 -0.51 -10.03
N VAL A 142 22.29 0.04 -10.71
CA VAL A 142 21.69 -0.58 -11.91
C VAL A 142 22.73 -0.73 -13.02
N GLY A 143 23.53 0.30 -13.29
CA GLY A 143 24.60 0.25 -14.29
C GLY A 143 25.66 -0.81 -13.99
N GLN A 144 26.01 -1.01 -12.72
CA GLN A 144 26.92 -2.08 -12.29
C GLN A 144 26.30 -3.48 -12.48
N GLU A 145 25.01 -3.65 -12.14
CA GLU A 145 24.29 -4.89 -12.33
C GLU A 145 24.21 -5.28 -13.81
N ASN A 146 23.85 -4.33 -14.67
CA ASN A 146 23.79 -4.52 -16.13
C ASN A 146 25.17 -4.91 -16.71
N SER A 147 26.25 -4.25 -16.25
CA SER A 147 27.63 -4.53 -16.70
C SER A 147 28.15 -5.91 -16.30
N ARG A 148 27.62 -6.48 -15.22
CA ARG A 148 27.99 -7.85 -14.76
C ARG A 148 27.17 -8.95 -15.42
N GLY A 149 26.35 -8.64 -16.45
CA GLY A 149 25.41 -9.57 -17.06
C GLY A 149 24.27 -9.92 -16.10
N GLY A 150 24.07 -9.09 -15.09
CA GLY A 150 22.93 -9.14 -14.20
C GLY A 150 21.63 -8.93 -15.02
N ARG A 151 20.56 -9.46 -14.52
CA ARG A 151 19.22 -9.41 -15.12
C ARG A 151 18.91 -7.97 -15.55
N SER A 152 18.71 -7.76 -16.84
CA SER A 152 17.80 -6.72 -17.29
C SER A 152 16.55 -6.82 -16.39
N ASN A 153 16.13 -5.71 -15.78
CA ASN A 153 14.83 -5.68 -15.09
C ASN A 153 13.84 -6.24 -16.09
N GLY A 154 13.44 -7.51 -15.88
CA GLY A 154 12.76 -8.29 -16.88
C GLY A 154 11.62 -7.51 -17.46
N ASN A 155 11.37 -7.65 -18.75
CA ASN A 155 10.12 -7.22 -19.34
C ASN A 155 9.01 -7.70 -18.40
N ALA A 156 8.47 -6.81 -17.57
CA ALA A 156 7.23 -7.07 -16.88
C ALA A 156 6.17 -7.18 -17.98
N SER A 157 6.07 -8.39 -18.52
CA SER A 157 5.08 -8.72 -19.53
C SER A 157 3.73 -8.54 -18.86
N GLY A 158 3.02 -7.43 -19.15
CA GLY A 158 1.70 -7.20 -18.63
C GLY A 158 1.47 -5.90 -17.86
N GLY A 159 2.40 -4.93 -17.87
CA GLY A 159 2.16 -3.62 -17.26
C GLY A 159 2.30 -3.58 -15.73
N GLU A 160 2.87 -4.63 -15.11
CA GLU A 160 3.17 -4.65 -13.69
C GLU A 160 4.31 -3.71 -13.31
N PRO A 161 4.27 -3.08 -12.11
CA PRO A 161 5.36 -2.25 -11.64
C PRO A 161 6.65 -3.06 -11.43
N ILE A 162 7.79 -2.46 -11.83
CA ILE A 162 9.12 -3.06 -11.68
C ILE A 162 9.91 -2.45 -10.51
N PHE A 163 9.47 -1.33 -9.99
CA PHE A 163 10.11 -0.60 -8.91
C PHE A 163 9.10 0.24 -8.15
N LYS A 164 9.37 0.59 -6.90
CA LYS A 164 8.49 1.37 -6.05
C LYS A 164 9.18 2.55 -5.41
N ILE A 165 8.47 3.67 -5.32
CA ILE A 165 8.82 4.82 -4.48
C ILE A 165 7.72 5.10 -3.45
N GLN A 166 8.08 5.77 -2.35
CA GLN A 166 7.17 6.16 -1.30
C GLN A 166 7.18 7.68 -1.13
N LEU A 167 5.99 8.25 -0.97
CA LEU A 167 5.78 9.66 -0.68
C LEU A 167 4.76 9.80 0.46
N THR A 168 4.80 10.89 1.18
CA THR A 168 3.73 11.26 2.11
C THR A 168 2.51 11.66 1.30
N GLY A 169 1.36 11.07 1.58
CA GLY A 169 0.12 11.37 0.90
C GLY A 169 -0.38 12.78 1.24
N VAL A 170 -1.19 13.36 0.37
CA VAL A 170 -1.55 14.78 0.37
C VAL A 170 -2.18 15.26 1.67
N TYR A 171 -3.06 14.46 2.25
CA TYR A 171 -3.76 14.85 3.48
C TYR A 171 -2.86 14.78 4.70
N THR A 172 -2.07 13.72 4.85
CA THR A 172 -1.05 13.60 5.88
C THR A 172 0.04 14.66 5.71
N LEU A 173 0.43 14.95 4.47
CA LEU A 173 1.38 16.02 4.15
C LEU A 173 0.86 17.39 4.61
N ALA A 174 -0.37 17.76 4.23
CA ALA A 174 -1.00 19.02 4.65
C ALA A 174 -1.20 19.08 6.18
N ALA A 175 -1.40 17.96 6.86
CA ALA A 175 -1.46 17.89 8.32
C ALA A 175 -0.07 18.00 8.98
N SER A 176 1.01 17.72 8.25
CA SER A 176 2.39 17.69 8.77
C SER A 176 3.16 18.99 8.54
N ILE A 177 2.77 19.81 7.55
CA ILE A 177 3.42 21.08 7.22
C ILE A 177 2.58 22.26 7.68
N TYR A 178 3.24 23.41 7.81
CA TYR A 178 2.65 24.62 8.39
C TYR A 178 2.51 25.73 7.33
N LEU A 179 1.47 26.54 7.50
CA LEU A 179 1.29 27.80 6.77
C LEU A 179 2.27 28.86 7.29
N PRO A 180 2.52 29.94 6.52
CA PRO A 180 3.27 31.09 7.01
C PRO A 180 2.68 31.72 8.28
N SER A 181 1.36 31.57 8.49
CA SER A 181 0.65 31.98 9.71
C SER A 181 1.01 31.18 10.95
N GLY A 182 1.69 30.02 10.77
CA GLY A 182 2.07 29.10 11.84
C GLY A 182 1.04 28.00 12.13
N GLU A 183 -0.15 27.99 11.49
CA GLU A 183 -1.11 26.88 11.64
C GLU A 183 -0.82 25.79 10.62
N ARG A 184 -1.31 24.56 10.85
CA ARG A 184 -1.16 23.43 9.92
C ARG A 184 -1.86 23.70 8.59
N ALA A 185 -1.22 23.35 7.47
CA ALA A 185 -1.77 23.61 6.14
C ALA A 185 -3.13 22.95 5.90
N ILE A 186 -3.40 21.81 6.52
CA ILE A 186 -4.69 21.10 6.44
C ILE A 186 -5.88 21.94 6.95
N SER A 187 -5.64 23.01 7.71
CA SER A 187 -6.70 23.93 8.16
C SER A 187 -7.23 24.84 7.05
N ASP A 188 -6.52 24.94 5.93
CA ASP A 188 -6.87 25.75 4.76
C ASP A 188 -7.08 24.83 3.53
N PRO A 189 -8.33 24.72 3.02
CA PRO A 189 -8.61 23.91 1.83
C PRO A 189 -7.86 24.35 0.56
N GLY A 190 -7.58 25.66 0.44
CA GLY A 190 -6.80 26.21 -0.67
C GLY A 190 -5.35 25.71 -0.61
N ALA A 191 -4.71 25.83 0.54
CA ALA A 191 -3.36 25.32 0.75
C ALA A 191 -3.26 23.80 0.54
N THR A 192 -4.27 23.04 1.00
CA THR A 192 -4.31 21.58 0.77
C THR A 192 -4.38 21.25 -0.71
N ARG A 193 -5.17 22.01 -1.49
CA ARG A 193 -5.23 21.86 -2.95
C ARG A 193 -3.90 22.22 -3.61
N ASP A 194 -3.30 23.36 -3.24
CA ASP A 194 -2.05 23.83 -3.82
C ASP A 194 -0.90 22.84 -3.55
N ILE A 195 -0.85 22.24 -2.36
CA ILE A 195 0.09 21.16 -2.01
C ILE A 195 -0.11 19.96 -2.94
N ARG A 196 -1.36 19.52 -3.16
CA ARG A 196 -1.66 18.41 -4.05
C ARG A 196 -1.22 18.70 -5.48
N GLU A 197 -1.60 19.84 -6.02
CA GLU A 197 -1.29 20.24 -7.38
C GLU A 197 0.23 20.34 -7.60
N SER A 198 0.95 20.97 -6.68
CA SER A 198 2.41 21.08 -6.73
C SER A 198 3.12 19.72 -6.65
N LEU A 199 2.67 18.84 -5.76
CA LEU A 199 3.24 17.48 -5.63
C LEU A 199 3.04 16.67 -6.91
N LEU A 200 1.83 16.68 -7.46
CA LEU A 200 1.50 15.92 -8.67
C LEU A 200 2.20 16.47 -9.91
N ALA A 201 2.35 17.79 -10.02
CA ALA A 201 3.09 18.43 -11.12
C ALA A 201 4.57 18.00 -11.15
N GLY A 202 5.25 18.00 -9.99
CA GLY A 202 6.65 17.59 -9.92
C GLY A 202 6.86 16.07 -9.99
N LEU A 203 5.82 15.28 -9.73
CA LEU A 203 5.93 13.82 -9.71
C LEU A 203 6.24 13.21 -11.07
N CYS A 204 5.64 13.71 -12.16
CA CYS A 204 5.86 13.16 -13.51
C CYS A 204 7.33 13.30 -13.93
N GLU A 205 7.96 14.47 -13.67
CA GLU A 205 9.39 14.68 -13.96
C GLU A 205 10.25 13.74 -13.10
N ARG A 206 9.88 13.55 -11.84
CA ARG A 206 10.58 12.65 -10.92
C ARG A 206 10.50 11.20 -11.38
N LEU A 207 9.36 10.75 -11.87
CA LEU A 207 9.18 9.40 -12.41
C LEU A 207 10.01 9.18 -13.67
N GLU A 208 10.12 10.18 -14.53
CA GLU A 208 10.97 10.09 -15.71
C GLU A 208 12.45 9.96 -15.33
N THR A 209 12.93 10.76 -14.37
CA THR A 209 14.29 10.64 -13.83
C THR A 209 14.57 9.25 -13.26
N LEU A 210 13.60 8.68 -12.55
CA LEU A 210 13.69 7.32 -12.00
C LEU A 210 13.72 6.23 -13.08
N ARG A 211 12.94 6.36 -14.16
CA ARG A 211 12.98 5.42 -15.29
C ARG A 211 14.34 5.43 -15.98
N GLN A 212 14.93 6.61 -16.14
CA GLN A 212 16.29 6.75 -16.67
C GLN A 212 17.32 6.07 -15.74
N ALA A 213 17.22 6.30 -14.42
CA ALA A 213 18.09 5.65 -13.44
C ALA A 213 17.97 4.13 -13.42
N LEU A 214 16.78 3.60 -13.71
CA LEU A 214 16.49 2.16 -13.77
C LEU A 214 16.87 1.53 -15.13
N ASP A 215 17.28 2.34 -16.11
CA ASP A 215 17.50 1.89 -17.50
C ASP A 215 16.28 1.18 -18.12
N THR A 216 15.08 1.68 -17.79
CA THR A 216 13.78 1.11 -18.19
C THR A 216 12.81 2.22 -18.57
N PRO A 217 12.93 2.83 -19.76
CA PRO A 217 12.13 4.00 -20.15
C PRO A 217 10.61 3.71 -20.13
N ASP A 218 10.20 2.50 -20.46
CA ASP A 218 8.80 2.07 -20.46
C ASP A 218 8.38 1.36 -19.15
N GLY A 219 9.29 1.32 -18.16
CA GLY A 219 9.04 0.64 -16.89
C GLY A 219 8.00 1.35 -16.05
N ARG A 220 6.96 0.62 -15.63
CA ARG A 220 5.95 1.15 -14.69
C ARG A 220 6.53 1.20 -13.28
N ILE A 221 6.34 2.32 -12.60
CA ILE A 221 6.77 2.53 -11.21
C ILE A 221 5.55 2.57 -10.31
N ALA A 222 5.58 1.84 -9.20
CA ALA A 222 4.56 1.98 -8.15
C ALA A 222 4.86 3.22 -7.31
N VAL A 223 3.87 4.09 -7.13
CA VAL A 223 3.94 5.28 -6.27
C VAL A 223 3.09 5.03 -5.03
N GLN A 224 3.74 4.76 -3.91
CA GLN A 224 3.08 4.55 -2.63
C GLN A 224 2.85 5.91 -1.95
N LEU A 225 1.58 6.27 -1.76
CA LEU A 225 1.16 7.44 -0.98
C LEU A 225 0.81 7.03 0.45
N ASN A 226 1.59 7.50 1.41
CA ASN A 226 1.42 7.19 2.83
C ASN A 226 0.41 8.15 3.48
N GLU A 227 -0.74 7.63 3.88
CA GLU A 227 -1.83 8.39 4.51
C GLU A 227 -2.21 7.83 5.90
N PRO A 228 -1.29 7.79 6.87
CA PRO A 228 -1.57 7.24 8.21
C PRO A 228 -2.52 8.09 9.05
N ASP A 229 -2.71 9.35 8.71
CA ASP A 229 -3.49 10.31 9.50
C ASP A 229 -4.94 10.50 9.03
N LEU A 230 -5.42 9.75 8.01
CA LEU A 230 -6.78 9.95 7.48
C LEU A 230 -7.86 9.80 8.57
N HIS A 231 -7.74 8.81 9.45
CA HIS A 231 -8.68 8.62 10.55
C HIS A 231 -8.77 9.86 11.46
N ARG A 232 -7.63 10.51 11.72
CA ARG A 232 -7.57 11.74 12.54
C ARG A 232 -8.13 12.96 11.80
N ILE A 233 -7.89 13.04 10.50
CA ILE A 233 -8.36 14.13 9.63
C ILE A 233 -9.88 14.05 9.48
N ILE A 234 -10.41 12.87 9.15
CA ILE A 234 -11.85 12.65 8.95
C ILE A 234 -12.60 12.77 10.29
N ALA A 235 -12.01 12.33 11.39
CA ALA A 235 -12.59 12.49 12.72
C ALA A 235 -12.45 13.91 13.30
N GLY A 236 -11.67 14.82 12.67
CA GLY A 236 -11.42 16.15 13.20
C GLY A 236 -10.65 16.11 14.53
N SER A 237 -9.74 15.15 14.70
CA SER A 237 -9.00 14.95 15.95
C SER A 237 -7.59 15.56 15.95
N ILE A 238 -7.14 16.15 14.83
CA ILE A 238 -5.85 16.82 14.74
C ILE A 238 -5.86 18.10 15.58
N PRO A 239 -4.91 18.28 16.53
CA PRO A 239 -4.85 19.50 17.32
C PRO A 239 -4.34 20.67 16.47
N THR A 240 -4.86 21.87 16.77
CA THR A 240 -4.24 23.13 16.31
C THR A 240 -2.85 23.27 16.95
N VAL A 241 -2.02 24.14 16.39
CA VAL A 241 -0.66 24.39 16.93
C VAL A 241 -0.69 24.82 18.39
N SER A 242 -1.70 25.58 18.81
CA SER A 242 -1.88 25.98 20.21
C SER A 242 -2.25 24.80 21.14
N GLY A 243 -2.71 23.68 20.60
CA GLY A 243 -3.20 22.52 21.35
C GLY A 243 -4.57 22.67 21.99
N PHE A 244 -5.12 23.90 22.06
CA PHE A 244 -6.39 24.18 22.73
C PHE A 244 -7.63 23.83 21.91
N ARG A 245 -7.49 23.73 20.60
CA ARG A 245 -8.57 23.40 19.67
C ARG A 245 -8.16 22.25 18.78
N ARG A 246 -9.15 21.71 18.06
CA ARG A 246 -8.94 20.73 16.99
C ARG A 246 -9.25 21.38 15.65
N ILE A 247 -8.53 20.95 14.63
CA ILE A 247 -8.79 21.30 13.23
C ILE A 247 -10.13 20.66 12.85
N ARG A 248 -10.92 21.39 12.10
CA ARG A 248 -12.23 20.89 11.63
C ARG A 248 -12.02 19.63 10.78
N SER A 249 -12.90 18.64 10.97
CA SER A 249 -12.93 17.42 10.14
C SER A 249 -13.11 17.75 8.67
N ILE A 250 -12.42 17.00 7.81
CA ILE A 250 -12.65 17.01 6.37
C ILE A 250 -13.64 15.88 6.07
N PRO A 251 -14.77 16.15 5.38
CA PRO A 251 -15.75 15.12 5.03
C PRO A 251 -15.12 14.01 4.17
N ALA A 252 -15.49 12.75 4.45
CA ALA A 252 -14.98 11.59 3.71
C ALA A 252 -15.15 11.71 2.17
N PRO A 253 -16.26 12.25 1.61
CA PRO A 253 -16.36 12.45 0.16
C PRO A 253 -15.31 13.40 -0.41
N THR A 254 -14.95 14.47 0.33
CA THR A 254 -13.88 15.41 -0.09
C THR A 254 -12.50 14.72 -0.07
N VAL A 255 -12.25 13.88 0.94
CA VAL A 255 -11.02 13.09 1.02
C VAL A 255 -10.96 12.10 -0.14
N MET A 256 -12.05 11.40 -0.42
CA MET A 256 -12.15 10.45 -1.51
C MET A 256 -11.89 11.10 -2.87
N GLU A 257 -12.49 12.26 -3.15
CA GLU A 257 -12.25 13.01 -4.38
C GLU A 257 -10.78 13.41 -4.54
N GLY A 258 -10.15 13.87 -3.47
CA GLY A 258 -8.73 14.22 -3.48
C GLY A 258 -7.80 13.02 -3.71
N LEU A 259 -8.11 11.86 -3.11
CA LEU A 259 -7.35 10.62 -3.32
C LEU A 259 -7.55 10.09 -4.75
N ARG A 260 -8.77 10.18 -5.30
CA ARG A 260 -9.04 9.85 -6.70
C ARG A 260 -8.20 10.71 -7.65
N ALA A 261 -8.20 12.02 -7.45
CA ALA A 261 -7.39 12.93 -8.26
C ALA A 261 -5.89 12.61 -8.20
N CYS A 262 -5.38 12.17 -7.03
CA CYS A 262 -3.99 11.72 -6.90
C CYS A 262 -3.76 10.43 -7.70
N ALA A 263 -4.66 9.46 -7.61
CA ALA A 263 -4.53 8.19 -8.33
C ALA A 263 -4.57 8.40 -9.85
N GLU A 264 -5.49 9.22 -10.35
CA GLU A 264 -5.60 9.57 -11.77
C GLU A 264 -4.31 10.24 -12.28
N ALA A 265 -3.81 11.26 -11.58
CA ALA A 265 -2.60 11.95 -11.97
C ALA A 265 -1.36 11.04 -11.98
N ILE A 266 -1.24 10.11 -11.02
CA ILE A 266 -0.17 9.11 -11.01
C ILE A 266 -0.29 8.18 -12.21
N THR A 267 -1.51 7.74 -12.54
CA THR A 267 -1.78 6.88 -13.71
C THR A 267 -1.47 7.61 -15.02
N ASP A 268 -1.83 8.88 -15.14
CA ASP A 268 -1.55 9.73 -16.30
C ASP A 268 -0.03 9.91 -16.53
N CYS A 269 0.79 9.86 -15.46
CA CYS A 269 2.25 9.84 -15.55
C CYS A 269 2.83 8.43 -15.87
N GLY A 270 1.99 7.46 -16.24
CA GLY A 270 2.39 6.09 -16.55
C GLY A 270 2.90 5.28 -15.34
N ALA A 271 2.41 5.59 -14.14
CA ALA A 271 2.77 4.92 -12.90
C ALA A 271 1.55 4.21 -12.27
N SER A 272 1.78 3.36 -11.28
CA SER A 272 0.71 2.65 -10.55
C SER A 272 0.53 3.25 -9.15
N PRO A 273 -0.62 3.84 -8.83
CA PRO A 273 -0.86 4.35 -7.48
C PRO A 273 -1.04 3.20 -6.48
N VAL A 274 -0.39 3.33 -5.31
CA VAL A 274 -0.59 2.46 -4.15
C VAL A 274 -0.93 3.34 -2.95
N LEU A 275 -2.13 3.22 -2.44
CA LEU A 275 -2.55 3.99 -1.28
C LEU A 275 -2.25 3.22 0.02
N ASN A 276 -1.28 3.70 0.76
CA ASN A 276 -0.90 3.13 2.05
C ASN A 276 -1.73 3.74 3.18
N LEU A 277 -2.63 2.93 3.73
CA LEU A 277 -3.54 3.28 4.83
C LEU A 277 -3.09 2.74 6.20
N LEU A 278 -1.88 2.21 6.30
CA LEU A 278 -1.32 1.75 7.59
C LEU A 278 -1.30 2.89 8.59
N GLY A 279 -1.58 2.57 9.86
CA GLY A 279 -1.71 3.56 10.93
C GLY A 279 -3.13 4.12 11.11
N ASN A 280 -4.06 3.86 10.18
CA ASN A 280 -5.45 4.22 10.36
C ASN A 280 -6.19 3.16 11.18
N THR A 281 -7.08 3.61 12.06
CA THR A 281 -8.06 2.73 12.71
C THR A 281 -9.17 2.42 11.72
N LEU A 282 -9.53 1.15 11.59
CA LEU A 282 -10.62 0.68 10.76
C LEU A 282 -11.80 0.20 11.62
N ASN A 283 -13.01 0.45 11.16
CA ASN A 283 -14.24 -0.15 11.70
C ASN A 283 -14.92 -0.94 10.56
N GLY A 284 -14.67 -2.23 10.50
CA GLY A 284 -14.98 -3.06 9.34
C GLY A 284 -14.34 -2.49 8.07
N SER A 285 -15.13 -2.16 7.06
CA SER A 285 -14.66 -1.59 5.80
C SER A 285 -14.53 -0.06 5.81
N HIS A 286 -14.57 0.60 6.96
CA HIS A 286 -14.57 2.06 7.04
C HIS A 286 -13.44 2.62 7.90
N ILE A 287 -12.86 3.74 7.46
CA ILE A 287 -12.12 4.65 8.34
C ILE A 287 -13.18 5.54 9.02
N PRO A 288 -13.28 5.52 10.37
CA PRO A 288 -14.35 6.20 11.08
C PRO A 288 -14.25 7.74 10.96
N ALA A 289 -15.41 8.40 10.94
CA ALA A 289 -15.53 9.84 10.91
C ALA A 289 -15.94 10.45 12.26
N ALA A 290 -16.02 11.77 12.32
CA ALA A 290 -16.61 12.49 13.44
C ALA A 290 -18.06 12.05 13.68
N THR A 291 -18.52 12.15 14.93
CA THR A 291 -19.90 11.79 15.31
C THR A 291 -20.93 12.43 14.39
N GLY A 292 -21.82 11.63 13.84
CA GLY A 292 -22.87 12.07 12.92
C GLY A 292 -22.44 12.26 11.47
N GLN A 293 -21.20 11.92 11.11
CA GLN A 293 -20.71 11.92 9.74
C GLN A 293 -20.46 10.48 9.24
N LYS A 294 -20.57 10.28 7.91
CA LYS A 294 -20.24 9.01 7.26
C LYS A 294 -18.71 8.86 7.19
N GLY A 295 -18.18 7.73 7.60
CA GLY A 295 -16.77 7.38 7.45
C GLY A 295 -16.37 7.14 6.00
N LEU A 296 -15.06 7.02 5.73
CA LEU A 296 -14.52 6.67 4.43
C LEU A 296 -14.64 5.16 4.22
N ASN A 297 -15.41 4.75 3.24
CA ASN A 297 -15.58 3.34 2.88
C ASN A 297 -14.45 2.89 1.95
N LEU A 298 -13.72 1.83 2.33
CA LEU A 298 -12.59 1.33 1.57
C LEU A 298 -12.99 0.64 0.26
N LEU A 299 -14.17 0.01 0.21
CA LEU A 299 -14.69 -0.59 -1.03
C LEU A 299 -15.08 0.49 -2.04
N GLU A 300 -15.78 1.53 -1.59
CA GLU A 300 -16.12 2.68 -2.40
C GLU A 300 -14.85 3.42 -2.88
N LEU A 301 -13.84 3.53 -2.01
CA LEU A 301 -12.54 4.08 -2.35
C LEU A 301 -11.83 3.25 -3.43
N ALA A 302 -11.77 1.92 -3.27
CA ALA A 302 -11.16 1.03 -4.25
C ALA A 302 -11.82 1.15 -5.63
N GLN A 303 -13.15 1.18 -5.69
CA GLN A 303 -13.91 1.38 -6.93
C GLN A 303 -13.66 2.77 -7.55
N THR A 304 -13.41 3.77 -6.70
CA THR A 304 -13.24 5.16 -7.14
C THR A 304 -11.82 5.42 -7.70
N ILE A 305 -10.78 4.81 -7.10
CA ILE A 305 -9.38 5.00 -7.51
C ILE A 305 -8.90 3.96 -8.52
N GLY A 306 -9.64 2.87 -8.71
CA GLY A 306 -9.37 1.86 -9.74
C GLY A 306 -9.81 2.36 -11.12
N GLY A 307 -9.03 2.07 -12.16
CA GLY A 307 -9.36 2.30 -13.58
C GLY A 307 -9.63 0.99 -14.31
N GLU A 308 -10.09 1.07 -15.56
CA GLU A 308 -10.36 -0.13 -16.39
C GLU A 308 -9.11 -1.01 -16.54
N ASP A 309 -7.93 -0.40 -16.69
CA ASP A 309 -6.66 -1.11 -16.92
C ASP A 309 -5.71 -1.09 -15.70
N THR A 310 -6.08 -0.40 -14.64
CA THR A 310 -5.23 -0.26 -13.45
C THR A 310 -6.06 -0.53 -12.20
N PRO A 311 -5.92 -1.73 -11.61
CA PRO A 311 -6.66 -2.06 -10.39
C PRO A 311 -6.25 -1.12 -9.25
N ALA A 312 -7.21 -0.76 -8.41
CA ALA A 312 -6.91 -0.05 -7.16
C ALA A 312 -5.91 -0.86 -6.32
N ALA A 313 -4.89 -0.22 -5.81
CA ALA A 313 -3.93 -0.85 -4.91
C ALA A 313 -4.01 -0.20 -3.52
N LEU A 314 -4.47 -0.97 -2.53
CA LEU A 314 -4.63 -0.53 -1.15
C LEU A 314 -3.73 -1.33 -0.23
N MET A 315 -2.92 -0.65 0.58
CA MET A 315 -2.17 -1.25 1.67
C MET A 315 -2.95 -1.04 2.96
N ILE A 316 -3.44 -2.12 3.53
CA ILE A 316 -4.25 -2.13 4.75
C ILE A 316 -3.68 -3.13 5.75
N ASP A 317 -3.84 -2.83 7.03
CA ASP A 317 -3.52 -3.76 8.12
C ASP A 317 -4.82 -4.43 8.60
N PRO A 318 -5.02 -5.72 8.36
CA PRO A 318 -6.17 -6.44 8.87
C PRO A 318 -6.24 -6.41 10.41
N ASP A 319 -5.10 -6.25 11.08
CA ASP A 319 -5.03 -6.17 12.54
C ASP A 319 -5.53 -4.83 13.09
N ALA A 320 -5.62 -3.79 12.24
CA ALA A 320 -6.18 -2.49 12.60
C ALA A 320 -7.72 -2.47 12.63
N VAL A 321 -8.38 -3.56 12.18
CA VAL A 321 -9.84 -3.69 12.25
C VAL A 321 -10.26 -3.86 13.70
N SER A 322 -10.97 -2.88 14.24
CA SER A 322 -11.62 -2.96 15.55
C SER A 322 -13.11 -3.22 15.38
N ASP A 323 -13.63 -4.16 16.14
CA ASP A 323 -15.08 -4.26 16.35
C ASP A 323 -15.50 -3.14 17.34
N THR A 324 -16.67 -2.56 17.12
CA THR A 324 -17.28 -1.54 17.99
C THR A 324 -17.47 -2.01 19.44
N THR A 325 -17.29 -3.29 19.71
CA THR A 325 -17.40 -3.93 21.03
C THR A 325 -16.11 -3.94 21.85
N MET A 326 -15.05 -3.22 21.48
CA MET A 326 -13.75 -3.17 22.19
C MET A 326 -12.97 -4.49 22.32
N LEU A 327 -13.33 -5.53 21.59
CA LEU A 327 -12.60 -6.79 21.55
C LEU A 327 -11.55 -6.71 20.43
N VAL A 328 -10.28 -6.69 20.81
CA VAL A 328 -9.19 -6.97 19.86
C VAL A 328 -9.33 -8.42 19.41
N LEU A 329 -9.70 -8.64 18.16
CA LEU A 329 -9.83 -9.98 17.61
C LEU A 329 -8.46 -10.64 17.48
N PRO A 330 -8.29 -11.93 17.81
CA PRO A 330 -7.03 -12.64 17.58
C PRO A 330 -6.65 -12.65 16.11
N LEU A 331 -5.35 -12.70 15.79
CA LEU A 331 -4.84 -12.83 14.42
C LEU A 331 -5.39 -14.04 13.65
N SER A 332 -5.87 -15.04 14.38
CA SER A 332 -6.49 -16.26 13.84
C SER A 332 -7.98 -16.09 13.52
N ASP A 333 -8.56 -14.90 13.72
CA ASP A 333 -10.00 -14.67 13.47
C ASP A 333 -10.20 -14.28 12.00
N PRO A 334 -10.92 -15.09 11.19
CA PRO A 334 -11.19 -14.79 9.78
C PRO A 334 -11.86 -13.44 9.53
N ARG A 335 -12.64 -12.95 10.50
CA ARG A 335 -13.35 -11.65 10.39
C ARG A 335 -12.42 -10.46 10.14
N ARG A 336 -11.16 -10.56 10.54
CA ARG A 336 -10.14 -9.53 10.25
C ARG A 336 -9.83 -9.43 8.77
N PHE A 337 -9.93 -10.54 8.06
CA PHE A 337 -9.64 -10.63 6.64
C PHE A 337 -10.87 -10.48 5.74
N GLU A 338 -12.08 -10.32 6.30
CA GLU A 338 -13.29 -10.11 5.49
C GLU A 338 -13.17 -8.89 4.58
N ILE A 339 -12.52 -7.81 5.06
CA ILE A 339 -12.27 -6.63 4.23
C ILE A 339 -11.27 -6.92 3.10
N VAL A 340 -10.29 -7.78 3.34
CA VAL A 340 -9.32 -8.21 2.30
C VAL A 340 -10.06 -8.96 1.20
N ALA A 341 -10.89 -9.94 1.57
CA ALA A 341 -11.72 -10.70 0.63
C ALA A 341 -12.63 -9.79 -0.18
N ALA A 342 -13.34 -8.87 0.49
CA ALA A 342 -14.24 -7.94 -0.16
C ALA A 342 -13.54 -6.97 -1.14
N LEU A 343 -12.32 -6.54 -0.81
CA LEU A 343 -11.51 -5.70 -1.71
C LEU A 343 -11.03 -6.48 -2.93
N ILE A 344 -10.62 -7.73 -2.76
CA ILE A 344 -10.22 -8.61 -3.86
C ILE A 344 -11.41 -8.91 -4.77
N ASP A 345 -12.58 -9.20 -4.23
CA ASP A 345 -13.82 -9.40 -4.99
C ASP A 345 -14.23 -8.14 -5.76
N ALA A 346 -13.87 -6.96 -5.25
CA ALA A 346 -14.05 -5.68 -5.95
C ALA A 346 -12.95 -5.41 -7.00
N GLY A 347 -12.03 -6.37 -7.23
CA GLY A 347 -10.95 -6.25 -8.21
C GLY A 347 -9.73 -5.44 -7.71
N ALA A 348 -9.66 -5.12 -6.43
CA ALA A 348 -8.53 -4.38 -5.88
C ALA A 348 -7.32 -5.28 -5.63
N ARG A 349 -6.13 -4.70 -5.75
CA ARG A 349 -4.88 -5.29 -5.29
C ARG A 349 -4.63 -4.91 -3.83
N VAL A 350 -4.42 -5.88 -2.97
CA VAL A 350 -4.28 -5.65 -1.53
C VAL A 350 -2.84 -5.90 -1.08
N TRP A 351 -2.26 -4.91 -0.44
CA TRP A 351 -0.94 -5.00 0.16
C TRP A 351 -1.09 -5.29 1.65
N LEU A 352 -0.47 -6.39 2.10
CA LEU A 352 -0.66 -6.92 3.45
C LEU A 352 0.65 -6.94 4.24
N PRO A 353 0.75 -6.20 5.35
CA PRO A 353 1.88 -6.27 6.28
C PRO A 353 1.77 -7.52 7.16
N ALA A 354 1.82 -8.69 6.53
CA ALA A 354 1.50 -9.97 7.17
C ALA A 354 2.72 -10.69 7.78
N ILE A 355 3.95 -10.35 7.32
CA ILE A 355 5.14 -11.12 7.64
C ILE A 355 5.90 -10.53 8.83
N GLY A 356 5.92 -11.28 9.92
CA GLY A 356 6.63 -10.97 11.16
C GLY A 356 7.90 -11.81 11.37
N ASP A 357 8.34 -11.91 12.63
CA ASP A 357 9.59 -12.57 12.99
C ASP A 357 9.48 -14.09 13.23
N THR A 358 8.26 -14.65 13.21
CA THR A 358 8.04 -16.08 13.36
C THR A 358 8.51 -16.84 12.11
N PRO A 359 8.84 -18.15 12.19
CA PRO A 359 9.26 -18.93 11.03
C PRO A 359 8.26 -18.90 9.88
N VAL A 360 8.73 -18.67 8.66
CA VAL A 360 7.90 -18.53 7.44
C VAL A 360 6.89 -19.66 7.26
N PRO A 361 7.23 -20.95 7.45
CA PRO A 361 6.25 -22.03 7.26
C PRO A 361 5.03 -21.95 8.21
N HIS A 362 5.20 -21.39 9.40
CA HIS A 362 4.09 -21.18 10.33
C HIS A 362 3.18 -20.03 9.89
N GLN A 363 3.78 -18.93 9.42
CA GLN A 363 3.04 -17.76 8.92
C GLN A 363 2.25 -18.10 7.66
N VAL A 364 2.88 -18.77 6.70
CA VAL A 364 2.26 -19.21 5.44
C VAL A 364 1.08 -20.16 5.70
N ARG A 365 1.23 -21.14 6.60
CA ARG A 365 0.13 -22.04 6.96
C ARG A 365 -1.03 -21.31 7.66
N ALA A 366 -0.71 -20.36 8.54
CA ALA A 366 -1.73 -19.58 9.22
C ALA A 366 -2.50 -18.69 8.23
N PHE A 367 -1.79 -18.03 7.31
CA PHE A 367 -2.37 -17.22 6.25
C PHE A 367 -3.25 -18.05 5.33
N TRP A 368 -2.72 -19.19 4.80
CA TRP A 368 -3.43 -20.07 3.89
C TRP A 368 -4.71 -20.65 4.49
N ARG A 369 -4.68 -20.97 5.78
CA ARG A 369 -5.89 -21.43 6.50
C ARG A 369 -6.97 -20.37 6.51
N VAL A 370 -6.64 -19.15 6.93
CA VAL A 370 -7.60 -18.02 6.97
C VAL A 370 -8.10 -17.71 5.56
N TRP A 371 -7.23 -17.76 4.57
CA TRP A 371 -7.56 -17.57 3.15
C TRP A 371 -8.63 -18.57 2.69
N GLY A 372 -8.47 -19.85 2.99
CA GLY A 372 -9.45 -20.88 2.67
C GLY A 372 -10.75 -20.76 3.47
N GLU A 373 -10.70 -20.34 4.74
CA GLU A 373 -11.89 -20.10 5.57
C GLU A 373 -12.77 -18.96 5.01
N LEU A 374 -12.18 -18.02 4.27
CA LEU A 374 -12.88 -16.95 3.56
C LEU A 374 -13.41 -17.38 2.18
N GLY A 375 -13.15 -18.60 1.74
CA GLY A 375 -13.54 -19.09 0.41
C GLY A 375 -12.66 -18.59 -0.72
N LEU A 376 -11.50 -17.99 -0.42
CA LEU A 376 -10.56 -17.51 -1.42
C LEU A 376 -9.68 -18.68 -1.92
N GLY A 377 -9.44 -18.73 -3.24
CA GLY A 377 -8.61 -19.74 -3.89
C GLY A 377 -7.19 -19.23 -4.22
N GLY A 378 -6.42 -20.07 -4.92
CA GLY A 378 -5.07 -19.74 -5.35
C GLY A 378 -5.00 -18.57 -6.33
N SER A 379 -5.96 -18.49 -7.27
CA SER A 379 -6.01 -17.42 -8.29
C SER A 379 -6.11 -16.01 -7.68
N GLN A 380 -6.83 -15.85 -6.58
CA GLN A 380 -6.96 -14.57 -5.90
C GLN A 380 -5.66 -14.08 -5.23
N LEU A 381 -4.69 -14.97 -5.02
CA LEU A 381 -3.37 -14.57 -4.52
C LEU A 381 -2.60 -13.65 -5.49
N ALA A 382 -2.94 -13.64 -6.78
CA ALA A 382 -2.39 -12.68 -7.74
C ALA A 382 -2.72 -11.22 -7.39
N HIS A 383 -3.76 -11.00 -6.59
CA HIS A 383 -4.14 -9.68 -6.08
C HIS A 383 -3.43 -9.28 -4.78
N VAL A 384 -2.51 -10.11 -4.28
CA VAL A 384 -1.84 -9.88 -2.99
C VAL A 384 -0.39 -9.49 -3.18
N VAL A 385 0.02 -8.44 -2.47
CA VAL A 385 1.43 -8.10 -2.27
C VAL A 385 1.73 -8.21 -0.78
N LEU A 386 2.70 -9.04 -0.41
CA LEU A 386 3.12 -9.16 0.99
C LEU A 386 4.17 -8.10 1.34
N THR A 387 4.07 -7.58 2.55
CA THR A 387 5.11 -6.74 3.14
C THR A 387 5.44 -7.22 4.56
N GLU A 388 6.58 -6.77 5.07
CA GLU A 388 6.87 -6.89 6.48
C GLU A 388 5.86 -6.11 7.33
N ARG A 389 5.69 -6.45 8.60
CA ARG A 389 4.79 -5.73 9.52
C ARG A 389 5.28 -4.30 9.74
N ALA A 390 4.33 -3.36 9.81
CA ALA A 390 4.62 -1.93 10.00
C ALA A 390 5.40 -1.65 11.30
N GLU A 391 5.12 -2.38 12.38
CA GLU A 391 5.84 -2.30 13.66
C GLU A 391 7.32 -2.63 13.49
N THR A 392 7.62 -3.61 12.64
CA THR A 392 8.99 -4.04 12.33
C THR A 392 9.70 -3.00 11.45
N ALA A 393 9.05 -2.51 10.40
CA ALA A 393 9.63 -1.53 9.48
C ALA A 393 9.86 -0.15 10.12
N GLY A 394 8.97 0.27 11.02
CA GLY A 394 9.07 1.55 11.74
C GLY A 394 10.07 1.56 12.91
N ASN A 395 10.65 0.42 13.26
CA ASN A 395 11.58 0.32 14.36
C ASN A 395 12.98 0.82 13.97
N LEU A 396 13.29 2.07 14.32
CA LEU A 396 14.60 2.69 14.06
C LEU A 396 15.78 2.06 14.85
N SER A 397 15.49 1.24 15.86
CA SER A 397 16.52 0.50 16.60
C SER A 397 16.91 -0.82 15.95
N ARG A 398 16.21 -1.24 14.92
CA ARG A 398 16.48 -2.42 14.12
C ARG A 398 17.80 -2.24 13.37
N ASP A 399 18.61 -3.28 13.30
CA ASP A 399 19.85 -3.25 12.54
C ASP A 399 19.63 -3.63 11.05
N VAL A 400 20.70 -3.44 10.25
CA VAL A 400 20.69 -3.72 8.80
C VAL A 400 20.44 -5.20 8.51
N ALA A 401 20.99 -6.12 9.35
CA ALA A 401 20.85 -7.55 9.14
C ALA A 401 19.41 -8.00 9.42
N GLU A 402 18.78 -7.48 10.47
CA GLU A 402 17.38 -7.72 10.80
C GLU A 402 16.44 -7.22 9.70
N ALA A 403 16.70 -6.02 9.16
CA ALA A 403 15.92 -5.45 8.06
C ALA A 403 16.05 -6.29 6.78
N THR A 404 17.27 -6.71 6.43
CA THR A 404 17.52 -7.59 5.30
C THR A 404 16.82 -8.94 5.46
N ALA A 405 16.96 -9.56 6.64
CA ALA A 405 16.29 -10.82 6.95
C ALA A 405 14.76 -10.76 6.88
N ALA A 406 14.16 -9.62 7.22
CA ALA A 406 12.71 -9.47 7.10
C ALA A 406 12.25 -9.39 5.64
N MET A 407 12.98 -8.70 4.77
CA MET A 407 12.69 -8.70 3.33
C MET A 407 12.84 -10.11 2.75
N ALA A 408 13.92 -10.83 3.11
CA ALA A 408 14.12 -12.23 2.70
C ALA A 408 12.96 -13.13 3.14
N ARG A 409 12.52 -13.03 4.41
CA ARG A 409 11.35 -13.79 4.89
C ARG A 409 10.06 -13.43 4.15
N THR A 410 9.89 -12.16 3.78
CA THR A 410 8.71 -11.71 3.04
C THR A 410 8.72 -12.29 1.62
N ALA A 411 9.85 -12.30 0.94
CA ALA A 411 10.03 -12.93 -0.37
C ALA A 411 9.81 -14.45 -0.30
N GLU A 412 10.41 -15.13 0.70
CA GLU A 412 10.22 -16.56 0.94
C GLU A 412 8.74 -16.92 1.19
N ALA A 413 8.03 -16.11 1.96
CA ALA A 413 6.61 -16.32 2.23
C ALA A 413 5.75 -16.14 0.96
N ALA A 414 6.06 -15.15 0.14
CA ALA A 414 5.37 -14.91 -1.12
C ALA A 414 5.58 -16.09 -2.08
N GLN A 415 6.80 -16.60 -2.20
CA GLN A 415 7.10 -17.78 -3.00
C GLN A 415 6.37 -19.03 -2.47
N ALA A 416 6.41 -19.27 -1.16
CA ALA A 416 5.75 -20.42 -0.56
C ALA A 416 4.22 -20.39 -0.73
N LEU A 417 3.58 -19.20 -0.71
CA LEU A 417 2.16 -19.06 -1.02
C LEU A 417 1.86 -19.31 -2.49
N ALA A 418 2.70 -18.84 -3.40
CA ALA A 418 2.56 -19.14 -4.83
C ALA A 418 2.66 -20.64 -5.11
N GLU A 419 3.57 -21.36 -4.45
CA GLU A 419 3.70 -22.82 -4.56
C GLU A 419 2.48 -23.59 -4.03
N LEU A 420 1.80 -23.06 -3.01
CA LEU A 420 0.57 -23.68 -2.47
C LEU A 420 -0.65 -23.46 -3.38
N SER A 421 -0.60 -22.51 -4.29
CA SER A 421 -1.70 -22.14 -5.19
C SER A 421 -1.70 -22.95 -6.50
N GLY A 422 -0.57 -23.57 -6.86
CA GLY A 422 -0.38 -24.39 -8.08
C GLY A 422 -0.58 -25.87 -7.82
#